data_7facbde5dc7ec2d957689b0455c48192
#
_entry.id   7facbde5dc7ec2d957689b0455c48192
#
_cell.length_a   1.000
_cell.length_b   1.000
_cell.length_c   1.000
_cell.angle_alpha   90.00
_cell.angle_beta   90.00
_cell.angle_gamma   90.00
#
_symmetry.space_group_name_H-M   'P 1'
#
loop_
_entity.id
_entity.type
_entity.pdbx_description
1 polymer ?
#
loop_
_entity_poly.entity_id
_entity_poly.type
_entity_poly.pdbx_seq_one_letter_code
_entity_poly.pdbx_strand_id
1 'polypeptide(L)'
;MRQGNLVATITLLVLFFISLMFVTLAIVVPLHNALQDVGLAVATRGTLYFALIGIGFMMVEIGLLQRMTVFLGHPIYSLSVLLFSLILTTGMGSFLSEKLMLDNRTRISAWATLTGSYLVLLPFILSQLFAAFDDATLTARVALCVLSITPAGLLLGFGFPTGMRLIAAIDPRPTPWFWGINGAAGVLASISAIAISLALGIKTTLILGALCYFLLIPVALPLVHAEPLVHFEPVKASKKRGR
;
A
#
# COMPACT_ATOMS: atom_id res chain seq x y z
N MET A 1 33.73 -5.75 10.10
CA MET A 1 32.26 -5.57 10.21
C MET A 1 31.77 -4.11 10.21
N ARG A 2 32.46 -3.14 10.88
CA ARG A 2 32.01 -1.72 10.91
C ARG A 2 32.01 -1.03 9.53
N GLN A 3 32.95 -1.29 8.65
CA GLN A 3 33.04 -0.60 7.34
C GLN A 3 31.92 -1.00 6.38
N GLY A 4 31.54 -2.28 6.33
CA GLY A 4 30.44 -2.75 5.48
C GLY A 4 29.08 -2.16 5.86
N ASN A 5 28.80 -2.04 7.16
CA ASN A 5 27.58 -1.41 7.64
C ASN A 5 27.54 0.10 7.34
N LEU A 6 28.69 0.76 7.41
CA LEU A 6 28.80 2.20 7.14
C LEU A 6 28.56 2.49 5.65
N VAL A 7 29.16 1.70 4.75
CA VAL A 7 28.91 1.82 3.30
C VAL A 7 27.45 1.56 2.97
N ALA A 8 26.86 0.49 3.50
CA ALA A 8 25.43 0.19 3.29
C ALA A 8 24.53 1.34 3.77
N THR A 9 24.80 1.89 4.96
CA THR A 9 24.01 3.02 5.50
C THR A 9 24.14 4.26 4.64
N ILE A 10 25.35 4.62 4.22
CA ILE A 10 25.58 5.78 3.33
C ILE A 10 24.86 5.56 2.00
N THR A 11 24.97 4.38 1.40
CA THR A 11 24.29 4.06 0.13
C THR A 11 22.77 4.21 0.26
N LEU A 12 22.17 3.69 1.33
CA LEU A 12 20.72 3.82 1.58
C LEU A 12 20.33 5.29 1.76
N LEU A 13 21.10 6.09 2.48
CA LEU A 13 20.84 7.52 2.65
C LEU A 13 20.92 8.26 1.31
N VAL A 14 21.94 7.99 0.51
CA VAL A 14 22.09 8.60 -0.82
C VAL A 14 20.93 8.24 -1.72
N LEU A 15 20.54 6.96 -1.79
CA LEU A 15 19.40 6.49 -2.56
C LEU A 15 18.07 7.12 -2.08
N PHE A 16 17.90 7.26 -0.77
CA PHE A 16 16.72 7.90 -0.19
C PHE A 16 16.62 9.37 -0.61
N PHE A 17 17.70 10.15 -0.52
CA PHE A 17 17.70 11.56 -0.92
C PHE A 17 17.54 11.74 -2.44
N ILE A 18 18.16 10.87 -3.26
CA ILE A 18 17.95 10.87 -4.70
C ILE A 18 16.47 10.58 -5.02
N SER A 19 15.89 9.55 -4.42
CA SER A 19 14.48 9.21 -4.62
C SER A 19 13.56 10.34 -4.15
N LEU A 20 13.84 10.95 -3.01
CA LEU A 20 13.09 12.10 -2.50
C LEU A 20 13.14 13.29 -3.47
N MET A 21 14.31 13.57 -4.04
CA MET A 21 14.48 14.60 -5.06
C MET A 21 13.62 14.30 -6.31
N PHE A 22 13.69 13.09 -6.85
CA PHE A 22 12.88 12.69 -8.01
C PHE A 22 11.38 12.76 -7.71
N VAL A 23 10.94 12.28 -6.56
CA VAL A 23 9.53 12.37 -6.12
C VAL A 23 9.08 13.83 -6.03
N THR A 24 9.90 14.70 -5.45
CA THR A 24 9.58 16.12 -5.30
C THR A 24 9.46 16.79 -6.68
N LEU A 25 10.44 16.56 -7.57
CA LEU A 25 10.43 17.18 -8.90
C LEU A 25 9.33 16.62 -9.81
N ALA A 26 9.13 15.31 -9.82
CA ALA A 26 8.20 14.66 -10.74
C ALA A 26 6.74 14.68 -10.29
N ILE A 27 6.48 14.79 -8.99
CA ILE A 27 5.14 14.68 -8.44
C ILE A 27 4.69 15.96 -7.72
N VAL A 28 5.47 16.45 -6.75
CA VAL A 28 5.03 17.58 -5.91
C VAL A 28 4.90 18.87 -6.73
N VAL A 29 5.84 19.13 -7.65
CA VAL A 29 5.81 20.34 -8.48
C VAL A 29 4.60 20.36 -9.43
N PRO A 30 4.31 19.32 -10.23
CA PRO A 30 3.12 19.29 -11.06
C PRO A 30 1.82 19.19 -10.25
N LEU A 31 1.83 18.54 -9.09
CA LEU A 31 0.69 18.35 -8.20
C LEU A 31 0.11 19.70 -7.74
N HIS A 32 0.98 20.67 -7.43
CA HIS A 32 0.54 22.01 -7.03
C HIS A 32 -0.42 22.62 -8.05
N ASN A 33 -0.13 22.49 -9.35
CA ASN A 33 -0.97 23.03 -10.42
C ASN A 33 -2.25 22.19 -10.63
N ALA A 34 -2.17 20.87 -10.50
CA ALA A 34 -3.29 19.96 -10.73
C ALA A 34 -4.34 19.98 -9.62
N LEU A 35 -3.96 20.38 -8.40
CA LEU A 35 -4.86 20.44 -7.24
C LEU A 35 -5.47 21.83 -7.00
N GLN A 36 -5.12 22.86 -7.79
CA GLN A 36 -5.66 24.21 -7.60
C GLN A 36 -7.18 24.27 -7.67
N ASP A 37 -7.79 23.42 -8.49
CA ASP A 37 -9.24 23.34 -8.68
C ASP A 37 -9.94 22.31 -7.78
N VAL A 38 -9.19 21.58 -6.97
CA VAL A 38 -9.72 20.55 -6.06
C VAL A 38 -9.73 21.10 -4.65
N GLY A 39 -10.84 20.93 -3.94
CA GLY A 39 -10.93 21.38 -2.54
C GLY A 39 -9.76 20.85 -1.70
N LEU A 40 -9.07 21.75 -0.98
CA LEU A 40 -7.85 21.44 -0.22
C LEU A 40 -8.02 20.22 0.70
N ALA A 41 -9.20 20.03 1.29
CA ALA A 41 -9.49 18.90 2.17
C ALA A 41 -9.47 17.56 1.43
N VAL A 42 -10.01 17.50 0.22
CA VAL A 42 -10.03 16.28 -0.63
C VAL A 42 -8.62 15.98 -1.14
N ALA A 43 -7.91 17.00 -1.60
CA ALA A 43 -6.54 16.89 -2.06
C ALA A 43 -5.62 16.33 -0.97
N THR A 44 -5.67 16.90 0.24
CA THR A 44 -4.83 16.48 1.36
C THR A 44 -5.18 15.05 1.82
N ARG A 45 -6.46 14.75 2.00
CA ARG A 45 -6.89 13.41 2.45
C ARG A 45 -6.64 12.34 1.41
N GLY A 46 -6.87 12.63 0.12
CA GLY A 46 -6.52 11.73 -0.96
C GLY A 46 -5.02 11.46 -1.00
N THR A 47 -4.19 12.51 -0.92
CA THR A 47 -2.72 12.36 -0.84
C THR A 47 -2.31 11.48 0.34
N LEU A 48 -2.83 11.74 1.54
CA LEU A 48 -2.52 10.91 2.72
C LEU A 48 -2.99 9.48 2.56
N TYR A 49 -4.19 9.26 2.02
CA TYR A 49 -4.73 7.92 1.78
C TYR A 49 -3.81 7.11 0.87
N PHE A 50 -3.49 7.66 -0.31
CA PHE A 50 -2.68 6.94 -1.30
C PHE A 50 -1.21 6.81 -0.88
N ALA A 51 -0.67 7.76 -0.14
CA ALA A 51 0.65 7.63 0.47
C ALA A 51 0.67 6.51 1.53
N LEU A 52 -0.33 6.44 2.41
CA LEU A 52 -0.40 5.42 3.46
C LEU A 52 -0.53 4.00 2.89
N ILE A 53 -1.36 3.78 1.85
CA ILE A 53 -1.44 2.45 1.23
C ILE A 53 -0.15 2.09 0.48
N GLY A 54 0.51 3.06 -0.18
CA GLY A 54 1.80 2.82 -0.83
C GLY A 54 2.91 2.48 0.16
N ILE A 55 3.03 3.26 1.24
CA ILE A 55 3.99 3.00 2.32
C ILE A 55 3.69 1.66 3.00
N GLY A 56 2.44 1.45 3.42
CA GLY A 56 2.03 0.25 4.14
C GLY A 56 2.27 -1.01 3.32
N PHE A 57 1.91 -1.00 2.04
CA PHE A 57 2.11 -2.12 1.13
C PHE A 57 3.60 -2.47 0.99
N MET A 58 4.45 -1.49 0.67
CA MET A 58 5.88 -1.73 0.47
C MET A 58 6.62 -2.14 1.76
N MET A 59 6.24 -1.57 2.91
CA MET A 59 6.78 -2.00 4.21
C MET A 59 6.47 -3.48 4.48
N VAL A 60 5.24 -3.91 4.20
CA VAL A 60 4.81 -5.31 4.36
C VAL A 60 5.54 -6.21 3.36
N GLU A 61 5.58 -5.84 2.07
CA GLU A 61 6.23 -6.63 1.02
C GLU A 61 7.70 -6.85 1.31
N ILE A 62 8.46 -5.78 1.60
CA ILE A 62 9.91 -5.87 1.90
C ILE A 62 10.14 -6.63 3.21
N GLY A 63 9.34 -6.40 4.24
CA GLY A 63 9.44 -7.12 5.51
C GLY A 63 9.17 -8.63 5.35
N LEU A 64 8.16 -9.00 4.57
CA LEU A 64 7.86 -10.40 4.24
C LEU A 64 8.97 -11.04 3.39
N LEU A 65 9.48 -10.31 2.38
CA LEU A 65 10.57 -10.81 1.55
C LEU A 65 11.79 -11.18 2.38
N GLN A 66 12.21 -10.29 3.27
CA GLN A 66 13.35 -10.54 4.15
C GLN A 66 13.09 -11.72 5.11
N ARG A 67 11.87 -11.78 5.67
CA ARG A 67 11.50 -12.85 6.59
C ARG A 67 11.47 -14.22 5.91
N MET A 68 10.91 -14.28 4.70
CA MET A 68 10.83 -15.53 3.92
C MET A 68 12.18 -15.94 3.35
N THR A 69 13.07 -15.01 3.04
CA THR A 69 14.44 -15.32 2.60
C THR A 69 15.19 -16.09 3.67
N VAL A 70 15.03 -15.73 4.93
CA VAL A 70 15.62 -16.48 6.04
C VAL A 70 15.01 -17.87 6.17
N PHE A 71 13.69 -18.00 6.03
CA PHE A 71 13.00 -19.29 6.19
C PHE A 71 13.20 -20.26 5.01
N LEU A 72 13.11 -19.76 3.78
CA LEU A 72 13.27 -20.59 2.57
C LEU A 72 14.75 -20.88 2.25
N GLY A 73 15.68 -20.14 2.87
CA GLY A 73 17.11 -20.33 2.72
C GLY A 73 17.70 -19.83 1.40
N HIS A 74 16.88 -19.32 0.47
CA HIS A 74 17.36 -18.84 -0.83
C HIS A 74 16.57 -17.63 -1.34
N PRO A 75 17.25 -16.49 -1.67
CA PRO A 75 16.56 -15.25 -2.07
C PRO A 75 15.68 -15.39 -3.32
N ILE A 76 16.10 -16.19 -4.32
CA ILE A 76 15.35 -16.37 -5.57
C ILE A 76 14.01 -17.06 -5.30
N TYR A 77 13.98 -18.12 -4.48
CA TYR A 77 12.75 -18.79 -4.11
C TYR A 77 11.82 -17.88 -3.33
N SER A 78 12.37 -17.12 -2.38
CA SER A 78 11.60 -16.16 -1.58
C SER A 78 10.95 -15.09 -2.43
N LEU A 79 11.72 -14.51 -3.34
CA LEU A 79 11.23 -13.49 -4.27
C LEU A 79 10.11 -14.02 -5.15
N SER A 80 10.33 -15.20 -5.78
CA SER A 80 9.35 -15.82 -6.66
C SER A 80 8.05 -16.19 -5.93
N VAL A 81 8.16 -16.84 -4.76
CA VAL A 81 7.00 -17.26 -3.96
C VAL A 81 6.25 -16.04 -3.44
N LEU A 82 6.95 -15.04 -2.90
CA LEU A 82 6.31 -13.85 -2.35
C LEU A 82 5.61 -13.05 -3.44
N LEU A 83 6.32 -12.68 -4.51
CA LEU A 83 5.75 -11.81 -5.55
C LEU A 83 4.58 -12.50 -6.25
N PHE A 84 4.73 -13.77 -6.64
CA PHE A 84 3.64 -14.52 -7.25
C PHE A 84 2.41 -14.55 -6.35
N SER A 85 2.58 -14.96 -5.08
CA SER A 85 1.47 -15.09 -4.14
C SER A 85 0.84 -13.75 -3.80
N LEU A 86 1.66 -12.71 -3.59
CA LEU A 86 1.18 -11.38 -3.23
C LEU A 86 0.43 -10.72 -4.39
N ILE A 87 0.99 -10.76 -5.62
CA ILE A 87 0.35 -10.20 -6.81
C ILE A 87 -0.96 -10.92 -7.10
N LEU A 88 -0.97 -12.26 -7.06
CA LEU A 88 -2.18 -13.04 -7.30
C LEU A 88 -3.26 -12.72 -6.26
N THR A 89 -2.91 -12.74 -4.99
CA THR A 89 -3.89 -12.54 -3.90
C THR A 89 -4.34 -11.09 -3.79
N THR A 90 -3.48 -10.09 -4.03
CA THR A 90 -3.90 -8.68 -4.11
C THR A 90 -4.78 -8.42 -5.33
N GLY A 91 -4.51 -9.05 -6.48
CA GLY A 91 -5.38 -9.02 -7.63
C GLY A 91 -6.77 -9.60 -7.34
N MET A 92 -6.83 -10.76 -6.66
CA MET A 92 -8.09 -11.35 -6.19
C MET A 92 -8.81 -10.45 -5.19
N GLY A 93 -8.08 -9.84 -4.23
CA GLY A 93 -8.62 -8.87 -3.28
C GLY A 93 -9.18 -7.64 -3.96
N SER A 94 -8.48 -7.11 -4.96
CA SER A 94 -8.94 -5.99 -5.79
C SER A 94 -10.25 -6.33 -6.51
N PHE A 95 -10.32 -7.48 -7.16
CA PHE A 95 -11.53 -7.97 -7.81
C PHE A 95 -12.69 -8.17 -6.81
N LEU A 96 -12.39 -8.72 -5.62
CA LEU A 96 -13.39 -8.91 -4.57
C LEU A 96 -13.91 -7.56 -4.03
N SER A 97 -13.07 -6.53 -4.02
CA SER A 97 -13.44 -5.17 -3.59
C SER A 97 -14.53 -4.53 -4.46
N GLU A 98 -14.70 -4.98 -5.71
CA GLU A 98 -15.79 -4.53 -6.58
C GLU A 98 -17.15 -5.10 -6.13
N LYS A 99 -17.15 -6.32 -5.58
CA LYS A 99 -18.35 -6.99 -5.09
C LYS A 99 -18.67 -6.61 -3.64
N LEU A 100 -17.64 -6.50 -2.81
CA LEU A 100 -17.75 -6.15 -1.39
C LEU A 100 -17.38 -4.66 -1.20
N MET A 101 -18.14 -3.76 -1.79
CA MET A 101 -17.88 -2.33 -1.77
C MET A 101 -17.70 -1.82 -0.34
N LEU A 102 -16.57 -1.14 -0.11
CA LEU A 102 -16.30 -0.42 1.13
C LEU A 102 -16.86 1.01 0.97
N ASP A 103 -18.18 1.15 1.03
CA ASP A 103 -18.92 2.36 0.69
C ASP A 103 -19.39 3.15 1.92
N ASN A 104 -19.23 2.59 3.11
CA ASN A 104 -19.65 3.23 4.36
C ASN A 104 -18.56 3.17 5.43
N ARG A 105 -18.73 4.01 6.48
CA ARG A 105 -17.79 4.15 7.60
C ARG A 105 -17.47 2.83 8.27
N THR A 106 -18.49 2.03 8.54
CA THR A 106 -18.34 0.77 9.27
C THR A 106 -17.52 -0.22 8.47
N ARG A 107 -17.80 -0.38 7.17
CA ARG A 107 -17.06 -1.31 6.31
C ARG A 107 -15.60 -0.92 6.12
N ILE A 108 -15.32 0.38 5.88
CA ILE A 108 -13.95 0.89 5.76
C ILE A 108 -13.19 0.69 7.07
N SER A 109 -13.79 1.08 8.22
CA SER A 109 -13.14 0.89 9.51
C SER A 109 -12.91 -0.58 9.84
N ALA A 110 -13.89 -1.44 9.58
CA ALA A 110 -13.76 -2.89 9.78
C ALA A 110 -12.65 -3.49 8.91
N TRP A 111 -12.60 -3.14 7.61
CA TRP A 111 -11.54 -3.58 6.72
C TRP A 111 -10.16 -3.08 7.15
N ALA A 112 -10.01 -1.80 7.45
CA ALA A 112 -8.73 -1.22 7.85
C ALA A 112 -8.24 -1.80 9.19
N THR A 113 -9.17 -1.98 10.16
CA THR A 113 -8.87 -2.62 11.44
C THR A 113 -8.48 -4.08 11.26
N LEU A 114 -9.22 -4.85 10.45
CA LEU A 114 -8.91 -6.25 10.16
C LEU A 114 -7.54 -6.39 9.49
N THR A 115 -7.27 -5.56 8.49
CA THR A 115 -5.98 -5.54 7.78
C THR A 115 -4.85 -5.19 8.72
N GLY A 116 -4.95 -4.08 9.45
CA GLY A 116 -3.94 -3.67 10.42
C GLY A 116 -3.70 -4.72 11.50
N SER A 117 -4.76 -5.29 12.07
CA SER A 117 -4.66 -6.34 13.10
C SER A 117 -3.99 -7.60 12.58
N TYR A 118 -4.38 -8.06 11.39
CA TYR A 118 -3.73 -9.21 10.76
C TYR A 118 -2.23 -8.97 10.54
N LEU A 119 -1.88 -7.80 10.00
CA LEU A 119 -0.49 -7.43 9.74
C LEU A 119 0.35 -7.24 11.02
N VAL A 120 -0.24 -6.78 12.13
CA VAL A 120 0.43 -6.73 13.45
C VAL A 120 0.69 -8.13 13.98
N LEU A 121 -0.26 -9.05 13.83
CA LEU A 121 -0.14 -10.43 14.30
C LEU A 121 0.80 -11.28 13.43
N LEU A 122 0.88 -10.98 12.14
CA LEU A 122 1.60 -11.76 11.14
C LEU A 122 3.07 -12.03 11.52
N PRO A 123 3.91 -11.07 11.96
CA PRO A 123 5.29 -11.35 12.33
C PRO A 123 5.42 -12.30 13.52
N PHE A 124 4.44 -12.33 14.42
CA PHE A 124 4.43 -13.25 15.56
C PHE A 124 4.01 -14.66 15.11
N ILE A 125 2.96 -14.75 14.29
CA ILE A 125 2.51 -16.02 13.68
C ILE A 125 3.66 -16.65 12.87
N LEU A 126 4.31 -15.87 12.00
CA LEU A 126 5.43 -16.35 11.19
C LEU A 126 6.62 -16.80 12.05
N SER A 127 6.87 -16.14 13.19
CA SER A 127 7.96 -16.57 14.09
C SER A 127 7.73 -17.94 14.65
N GLN A 128 6.51 -18.23 15.11
CA GLN A 128 6.15 -19.56 15.65
C GLN A 128 6.11 -20.62 14.56
N LEU A 129 5.49 -20.28 13.43
CA LEU A 129 5.32 -21.20 12.31
C LEU A 129 6.68 -21.61 11.73
N PHE A 130 7.59 -20.66 11.50
CA PHE A 130 8.89 -20.93 10.93
C PHE A 130 9.80 -21.72 11.90
N ALA A 131 9.70 -21.46 13.20
CA ALA A 131 10.41 -22.25 14.19
C ALA A 131 9.89 -23.71 14.27
N ALA A 132 8.57 -23.90 14.15
CA ALA A 132 7.97 -25.23 14.20
C ALA A 132 8.24 -26.09 12.95
N PHE A 133 8.53 -25.45 11.80
CA PHE A 133 8.73 -26.12 10.51
C PHE A 133 10.12 -25.88 9.92
N ASP A 134 11.12 -25.62 10.75
CA ASP A 134 12.49 -25.36 10.31
C ASP A 134 13.13 -26.57 9.60
N ASP A 135 12.82 -27.78 10.05
CA ASP A 135 13.27 -29.04 9.44
C ASP A 135 12.36 -29.56 8.32
N ALA A 136 11.30 -28.81 7.96
CA ALA A 136 10.35 -29.25 6.93
C ALA A 136 10.97 -29.22 5.52
N THR A 137 10.39 -30.02 4.62
CA THR A 137 10.78 -30.01 3.20
C THR A 137 10.53 -28.63 2.56
N LEU A 138 11.30 -28.29 1.53
CA LEU A 138 11.15 -27.02 0.81
C LEU A 138 9.71 -26.80 0.34
N THR A 139 9.05 -27.83 -0.17
CA THR A 139 7.65 -27.77 -0.60
C THR A 139 6.71 -27.36 0.53
N ALA A 140 6.88 -27.95 1.71
CA ALA A 140 6.08 -27.60 2.90
C ALA A 140 6.34 -26.15 3.34
N ARG A 141 7.60 -25.69 3.35
CA ARG A 141 7.97 -24.31 3.67
C ARG A 141 7.35 -23.33 2.68
N VAL A 142 7.38 -23.62 1.36
CA VAL A 142 6.74 -22.80 0.33
C VAL A 142 5.23 -22.73 0.55
N ALA A 143 4.57 -23.86 0.79
CA ALA A 143 3.13 -23.90 1.06
C ALA A 143 2.74 -23.04 2.29
N LEU A 144 3.52 -23.12 3.38
CA LEU A 144 3.32 -22.31 4.57
C LEU A 144 3.49 -20.79 4.28
N CYS A 145 4.48 -20.42 3.48
CA CYS A 145 4.65 -19.02 3.02
C CYS A 145 3.42 -18.55 2.25
N VAL A 146 2.97 -19.31 1.25
CA VAL A 146 1.79 -18.97 0.43
C VAL A 146 0.55 -18.81 1.30
N LEU A 147 0.29 -19.77 2.20
CA LEU A 147 -0.87 -19.73 3.11
C LEU A 147 -0.84 -18.51 4.03
N SER A 148 0.34 -18.12 4.51
CA SER A 148 0.51 -16.95 5.39
C SER A 148 0.38 -15.62 4.64
N ILE A 149 0.78 -15.56 3.35
CA ILE A 149 0.68 -14.35 2.53
C ILE A 149 -0.76 -14.14 2.05
N THR A 150 -1.48 -15.21 1.74
CA THR A 150 -2.80 -15.15 1.11
C THR A 150 -3.79 -14.21 1.81
N PRO A 151 -4.02 -14.30 3.12
CA PRO A 151 -4.93 -13.37 3.79
C PRO A 151 -4.42 -11.92 3.75
N ALA A 152 -3.10 -11.71 3.90
CA ALA A 152 -2.50 -10.38 3.79
C ALA A 152 -2.76 -9.79 2.41
N GLY A 153 -2.42 -10.51 1.34
CA GLY A 153 -2.60 -10.05 -0.04
C GLY A 153 -4.06 -9.75 -0.37
N LEU A 154 -4.99 -10.63 0.02
CA LEU A 154 -6.42 -10.38 -0.16
C LEU A 154 -6.86 -9.07 0.49
N LEU A 155 -6.48 -8.84 1.75
CA LEU A 155 -6.85 -7.62 2.48
C LEU A 155 -6.18 -6.36 1.90
N LEU A 156 -4.90 -6.45 1.54
CA LEU A 156 -4.15 -5.35 0.92
C LEU A 156 -4.75 -4.95 -0.43
N GLY A 157 -5.26 -5.91 -1.19
CA GLY A 157 -5.87 -5.69 -2.50
C GLY A 157 -7.10 -4.79 -2.51
N PHE A 158 -7.80 -4.61 -1.38
CA PHE A 158 -8.94 -3.68 -1.27
C PHE A 158 -8.52 -2.21 -1.26
N GLY A 159 -7.32 -1.88 -0.79
CA GLY A 159 -6.91 -0.51 -0.48
C GLY A 159 -6.98 0.43 -1.66
N PHE A 160 -6.30 0.08 -2.75
CA PHE A 160 -6.18 0.93 -3.91
C PHE A 160 -7.51 1.16 -4.64
N PRO A 161 -8.30 0.12 -5.00
CA PRO A 161 -9.60 0.31 -5.67
C PRO A 161 -10.60 1.10 -4.81
N THR A 162 -10.58 0.89 -3.49
CA THR A 162 -11.45 1.63 -2.57
C THR A 162 -11.12 3.13 -2.59
N GLY A 163 -9.83 3.49 -2.46
CA GLY A 163 -9.40 4.90 -2.54
C GLY A 163 -9.78 5.55 -3.86
N MET A 164 -9.57 4.83 -4.98
CA MET A 164 -9.93 5.32 -6.30
C MET A 164 -11.43 5.61 -6.43
N ARG A 165 -12.30 4.71 -5.92
CA ARG A 165 -13.76 4.92 -5.93
C ARG A 165 -14.17 6.10 -5.04
N LEU A 166 -13.60 6.23 -3.85
CA LEU A 166 -13.91 7.33 -2.94
C LEU A 166 -13.57 8.69 -3.55
N ILE A 167 -12.41 8.81 -4.18
CA ILE A 167 -12.00 10.06 -4.84
C ILE A 167 -12.81 10.30 -6.10
N ALA A 168 -12.99 9.31 -6.97
CA ALA A 168 -13.74 9.46 -8.21
C ALA A 168 -15.22 9.85 -7.98
N ALA A 169 -15.80 9.46 -6.84
CA ALA A 169 -17.15 9.86 -6.46
C ALA A 169 -17.25 11.35 -6.10
N ILE A 170 -16.16 12.00 -5.67
CA ILE A 170 -16.09 13.40 -5.31
C ILE A 170 -15.66 14.23 -6.54
N ASP A 171 -14.51 13.88 -7.11
CA ASP A 171 -13.92 14.48 -8.30
C ASP A 171 -12.97 13.48 -8.99
N PRO A 172 -13.23 13.05 -10.22
CA PRO A 172 -12.38 12.11 -10.93
C PRO A 172 -11.08 12.72 -11.49
N ARG A 173 -10.98 14.04 -11.60
CA ARG A 173 -9.85 14.73 -12.25
C ARG A 173 -8.50 14.48 -11.58
N PRO A 174 -8.36 14.45 -10.24
CA PRO A 174 -7.07 14.24 -9.58
C PRO A 174 -6.65 12.76 -9.50
N THR A 175 -7.45 11.85 -10.02
CA THR A 175 -7.19 10.39 -9.96
C THR A 175 -5.78 9.99 -10.43
N PRO A 176 -5.25 10.50 -11.58
CA PRO A 176 -3.90 10.15 -12.02
C PRO A 176 -2.81 10.59 -11.04
N TRP A 177 -3.03 11.65 -10.29
CA TRP A 177 -2.09 12.17 -9.30
C TRP A 177 -1.98 11.25 -8.10
N PHE A 178 -3.09 10.72 -7.63
CA PHE A 178 -3.10 9.79 -6.50
C PHE A 178 -2.41 8.47 -6.86
N TRP A 179 -2.45 8.06 -8.13
CA TRP A 179 -1.62 6.97 -8.65
C TRP A 179 -0.14 7.29 -8.49
N GLY A 180 0.27 8.46 -8.93
CA GLY A 180 1.65 8.93 -8.81
C GLY A 180 2.13 8.99 -7.36
N ILE A 181 1.29 9.54 -6.46
CA ILE A 181 1.60 9.62 -5.02
C ILE A 181 1.78 8.23 -4.41
N ASN A 182 0.89 7.28 -4.73
CA ASN A 182 1.00 5.91 -4.25
C ASN A 182 2.33 5.27 -4.67
N GLY A 183 2.69 5.37 -5.95
CA GLY A 183 3.95 4.84 -6.47
C GLY A 183 5.18 5.50 -5.83
N ALA A 184 5.18 6.83 -5.73
CA ALA A 184 6.28 7.58 -5.13
C ALA A 184 6.47 7.28 -3.64
N ALA A 185 5.39 7.23 -2.89
CA ALA A 185 5.41 6.85 -1.49
C ALA A 185 5.91 5.41 -1.30
N GLY A 186 5.53 4.49 -2.21
CA GLY A 186 6.04 3.12 -2.25
C GLY A 186 7.54 3.06 -2.49
N VAL A 187 8.09 3.82 -3.44
CA VAL A 187 9.54 3.87 -3.69
C VAL A 187 10.30 4.35 -2.45
N LEU A 188 9.86 5.43 -1.82
CA LEU A 188 10.49 5.93 -0.59
C LEU A 188 10.37 4.91 0.55
N ALA A 189 9.21 4.26 0.66
CA ALA A 189 8.97 3.25 1.67
C ALA A 189 9.83 2.00 1.50
N SER A 190 10.13 1.56 0.26
CA SER A 190 10.97 0.39 0.02
C SER A 190 12.40 0.59 0.56
N ILE A 191 12.98 1.76 0.32
CA ILE A 191 14.30 2.11 0.84
C ILE A 191 14.26 2.23 2.37
N SER A 192 13.23 2.91 2.89
CA SER A 192 13.03 3.07 4.34
C SER A 192 12.81 1.72 5.04
N ALA A 193 12.07 0.79 4.42
CA ALA A 193 11.83 -0.54 4.96
C ALA A 193 13.13 -1.32 5.15
N ILE A 194 14.05 -1.25 4.19
CA ILE A 194 15.36 -1.89 4.30
C ILE A 194 16.17 -1.24 5.44
N ALA A 195 16.21 0.10 5.50
CA ALA A 195 16.93 0.82 6.55
C ALA A 195 16.39 0.51 7.95
N ILE A 196 15.06 0.51 8.11
CA ILE A 196 14.37 0.19 9.37
C ILE A 196 14.62 -1.27 9.75
N SER A 197 14.55 -2.19 8.80
CA SER A 197 14.83 -3.61 9.07
C SER A 197 16.23 -3.85 9.55
N LEU A 198 17.23 -3.14 9.00
CA LEU A 198 18.62 -3.24 9.43
C LEU A 198 18.86 -2.60 10.81
N ALA A 199 18.18 -1.49 11.10
CA ALA A 199 18.39 -0.75 12.35
C ALA A 199 17.56 -1.30 13.52
N LEU A 200 16.28 -1.63 13.27
CA LEU A 200 15.28 -1.95 14.29
C LEU A 200 14.67 -3.36 14.15
N GLY A 201 15.06 -4.07 13.10
CA GLY A 201 14.61 -5.43 12.82
C GLY A 201 13.35 -5.52 11.95
N ILE A 202 13.21 -6.66 11.28
CA ILE A 202 12.13 -6.95 10.30
C ILE A 202 10.74 -6.84 10.93
N LYS A 203 10.57 -7.24 12.19
CA LYS A 203 9.28 -7.13 12.91
C LYS A 203 8.80 -5.69 12.99
N THR A 204 9.69 -4.75 13.25
CA THR A 204 9.37 -3.32 13.32
C THR A 204 8.88 -2.80 11.98
N THR A 205 9.51 -3.19 10.89
CA THR A 205 9.09 -2.82 9.53
C THR A 205 7.67 -3.31 9.23
N LEU A 206 7.34 -4.55 9.55
CA LEU A 206 5.99 -5.11 9.37
C LEU A 206 4.94 -4.38 10.23
N ILE A 207 5.27 -4.06 11.49
CA ILE A 207 4.38 -3.32 12.38
C ILE A 207 4.14 -1.89 11.86
N LEU A 208 5.18 -1.20 11.38
CA LEU A 208 5.01 0.13 10.78
C LEU A 208 4.14 0.09 9.52
N GLY A 209 4.28 -0.96 8.69
CA GLY A 209 3.36 -1.21 7.58
C GLY A 209 1.91 -1.39 8.03
N ALA A 210 1.70 -2.15 9.11
CA ALA A 210 0.37 -2.36 9.70
C ALA A 210 -0.23 -1.05 10.25
N LEU A 211 0.57 -0.20 10.90
CA LEU A 211 0.12 1.10 11.41
C LEU A 211 -0.41 2.01 10.30
N CYS A 212 0.14 1.95 9.09
CA CYS A 212 -0.39 2.70 7.95
C CYS A 212 -1.86 2.36 7.69
N TYR A 213 -2.28 1.09 7.84
CA TYR A 213 -3.67 0.67 7.64
C TYR A 213 -4.60 1.15 8.76
N PHE A 214 -4.14 1.22 10.01
CA PHE A 214 -4.92 1.87 11.08
C PHE A 214 -5.09 3.38 10.86
N LEU A 215 -4.04 4.05 10.36
CA LEU A 215 -4.07 5.47 10.04
C LEU A 215 -4.99 5.78 8.83
N LEU A 216 -5.33 4.80 8.00
CA LEU A 216 -6.34 4.98 6.96
C LEU A 216 -7.72 5.31 7.52
N ILE A 217 -8.06 4.85 8.73
CA ILE A 217 -9.39 5.08 9.33
C ILE A 217 -9.69 6.57 9.42
N PRO A 218 -8.92 7.39 10.17
CA PRO A 218 -9.23 8.83 10.27
C PRO A 218 -9.08 9.58 8.95
N VAL A 219 -8.30 9.08 8.00
CA VAL A 219 -8.10 9.73 6.71
C VAL A 219 -9.25 9.43 5.72
N ALA A 220 -9.72 8.17 5.67
CA ALA A 220 -10.74 7.73 4.73
C ALA A 220 -12.18 8.11 5.15
N LEU A 221 -12.48 8.10 6.45
CA LEU A 221 -13.83 8.35 6.95
C LEU A 221 -14.46 9.67 6.48
N PRO A 222 -13.73 10.81 6.44
CA PRO A 222 -14.28 12.03 5.92
C PRO A 222 -14.49 12.03 4.39
N LEU A 223 -13.75 11.19 3.64
CA LEU A 223 -13.94 11.06 2.18
C LEU A 223 -15.25 10.35 1.82
N VAL A 224 -15.76 9.48 2.69
CA VAL A 224 -17.05 8.78 2.48
C VAL A 224 -18.25 9.75 2.47
N HIS A 225 -18.14 10.91 3.12
CA HIS A 225 -19.24 11.86 3.29
C HIS A 225 -19.01 13.18 2.53
N ALA A 226 -17.93 13.25 1.73
CA ALA A 226 -17.69 14.46 0.94
C ALA A 226 -18.71 14.54 -0.19
N GLU A 227 -19.34 15.70 -0.33
CA GLU A 227 -20.27 15.96 -1.43
C GLU A 227 -19.52 16.05 -2.77
N PRO A 228 -20.11 15.60 -3.89
CA PRO A 228 -19.52 15.74 -5.21
C PRO A 228 -19.26 17.22 -5.54
N LEU A 229 -18.03 17.54 -5.94
CA LEU A 229 -17.64 18.90 -6.33
C LEU A 229 -18.12 19.28 -7.75
N VAL A 230 -18.48 18.29 -8.55
CA VAL A 230 -18.95 18.48 -9.92
C VAL A 230 -20.44 18.21 -9.97
N HIS A 231 -21.25 19.27 -10.05
CA HIS A 231 -22.63 19.14 -10.53
C HIS A 231 -22.57 18.83 -12.02
N PHE A 232 -22.82 17.60 -12.42
CA PHE A 232 -23.08 17.27 -13.81
C PHE A 232 -24.38 17.99 -14.22
N GLU A 233 -24.27 19.17 -14.83
CA GLU A 233 -25.41 19.67 -15.59
C GLU A 233 -25.70 18.65 -16.70
N PRO A 234 -26.91 18.08 -16.74
CA PRO A 234 -27.27 17.18 -17.84
C PRO A 234 -27.14 18.00 -19.14
N VAL A 235 -26.30 17.52 -20.07
CA VAL A 235 -26.16 18.08 -21.40
C VAL A 235 -27.58 18.19 -21.96
N LYS A 236 -28.10 19.44 -22.02
CA LYS A 236 -29.38 19.72 -22.67
C LYS A 236 -29.26 19.21 -24.09
N ALA A 237 -29.97 18.09 -24.37
CA ALA A 237 -30.08 17.61 -25.74
C ALA A 237 -30.54 18.75 -26.63
N SER A 238 -29.64 19.23 -27.45
CA SER A 238 -29.93 20.26 -28.47
C SER A 238 -31.03 19.68 -29.36
N LYS A 239 -32.28 20.11 -29.12
CA LYS A 239 -33.39 19.88 -30.03
C LYS A 239 -33.01 20.49 -31.38
N LYS A 240 -32.47 19.69 -32.29
CA LYS A 240 -32.41 20.06 -33.71
C LYS A 240 -33.80 20.43 -34.15
N ARG A 241 -34.10 21.74 -34.22
CA ARG A 241 -35.25 22.28 -34.96
C ARG A 241 -34.99 21.96 -36.44
N GLY A 242 -35.75 21.00 -36.95
CA GLY A 242 -35.86 20.84 -38.40
C GLY A 242 -36.50 22.07 -39.04
N ARG A 243 -35.90 22.49 -40.11
CA ARG A 243 -36.54 23.16 -41.22
C ARG A 243 -36.13 22.45 -42.50
#